data_4d965bab52218ce0cc0a97f50b6e6033
#
_entry.id   4d965bab52218ce0cc0a97f50b6e6033
#
_cell.length_a   1.000
_cell.length_b   1.000
_cell.length_c   1.000
_cell.angle_alpha   90.00
_cell.angle_beta   90.00
_cell.angle_gamma   90.00
#
_symmetry.space_group_name_H-M   'P 1'
#
loop_
_entity.id
_entity.type
_entity.pdbx_description
1 polymer ?
#
loop_
_entity_poly.entity_id
_entity_poly.type
_entity_poly.pdbx_seq_one_letter_code
_entity_poly.pdbx_strand_id
1 'polypeptide(L)'
;MLIEPTSSQLVLIDIQTKLLPAMFQGADVLANALRLAQAARLMRVPITVTEQYPQGLGHTVPELADYAREPLVKMAFSAADDGLIELLNDIGTPKASNNAKSMPKHLQKPRENERPEIIIAGMEAHVCVLQTVMGLMEDFDVHVVTDACTSRTERNRDAAYDRLAAEGASLVTTEMVLFEWLHNAEHEHFKAVQRLIK
;
A
#
# COMPACT_ATOMS: atom_id res chain seq x y z
N MET A 1 16.07 -4.54 -6.21
CA MET A 1 15.71 -3.73 -7.42
C MET A 1 15.13 -2.43 -6.90
N LEU A 2 15.19 -1.30 -7.65
CA LEU A 2 14.48 -0.08 -7.24
C LEU A 2 12.98 -0.24 -7.51
N ILE A 3 12.17 0.45 -6.72
CA ILE A 3 10.71 0.42 -6.82
C ILE A 3 10.26 1.25 -8.03
N GLU A 4 9.50 0.64 -8.94
CA GLU A 4 9.04 1.29 -10.16
C GLU A 4 7.56 1.70 -10.06
N PRO A 5 7.16 2.91 -10.48
CA PRO A 5 5.75 3.30 -10.41
C PRO A 5 4.85 2.46 -11.32
N THR A 6 5.41 1.89 -12.40
CA THR A 6 4.66 1.07 -13.36
C THR A 6 4.36 -0.34 -12.84
N SER A 7 5.17 -0.86 -11.91
CA SER A 7 4.99 -2.16 -11.26
C SER A 7 4.43 -2.08 -9.85
N SER A 8 4.22 -0.87 -9.31
CA SER A 8 3.77 -0.63 -7.94
C SER A 8 2.26 -0.55 -7.79
N GLN A 9 1.79 -0.94 -6.59
CA GLN A 9 0.47 -0.64 -6.04
C GLN A 9 0.64 -0.15 -4.60
N LEU A 10 -0.06 0.91 -4.19
CA LEU A 10 -0.05 1.44 -2.82
C LEU A 10 -1.24 0.89 -2.04
N VAL A 11 -0.99 0.31 -0.86
CA VAL A 11 -2.03 -0.14 0.08
C VAL A 11 -1.92 0.66 1.37
N LEU A 12 -3.02 1.35 1.73
CA LEU A 12 -3.16 2.10 2.97
C LEU A 12 -4.03 1.29 3.94
N ILE A 13 -3.40 0.76 5.00
CA ILE A 13 -4.05 -0.17 5.93
C ILE A 13 -4.62 0.57 7.14
N ASP A 14 -5.94 0.56 7.28
CA ASP A 14 -6.71 0.88 8.48
C ASP A 14 -6.39 2.25 9.12
N ILE A 15 -6.12 3.28 8.32
CA ILE A 15 -5.90 4.65 8.83
C ILE A 15 -7.26 5.30 9.14
N GLN A 16 -7.85 4.86 10.28
CA GLN A 16 -9.23 5.15 10.65
C GLN A 16 -9.35 6.17 11.79
N THR A 17 -10.49 6.87 11.82
CA THR A 17 -10.74 8.02 12.69
C THR A 17 -10.64 7.74 14.17
N LYS A 18 -11.00 6.54 14.63
CA LYS A 18 -10.92 6.14 16.05
C LYS A 18 -9.63 5.40 16.40
N LEU A 19 -8.91 4.90 15.40
CA LEU A 19 -7.66 4.17 15.60
C LEU A 19 -6.45 5.12 15.63
N LEU A 20 -6.35 6.03 14.68
CA LEU A 20 -5.24 6.97 14.51
C LEU A 20 -4.89 7.77 15.80
N PRO A 21 -5.86 8.33 16.58
CA PRO A 21 -5.52 9.12 17.75
C PRO A 21 -4.78 8.36 18.87
N ALA A 22 -4.86 7.03 18.88
CA ALA A 22 -4.17 6.18 19.85
C ALA A 22 -2.76 5.76 19.42
N MET A 23 -2.33 6.14 18.23
CA MET A 23 -1.07 5.67 17.64
C MET A 23 0.13 6.54 18.06
N PHE A 24 1.26 5.87 18.28
CA PHE A 24 2.54 6.54 18.47
C PHE A 24 2.91 7.32 17.20
N GLN A 25 3.19 8.62 17.32
CA GLN A 25 3.48 9.51 16.19
C GLN A 25 2.42 9.47 15.05
N GLY A 26 1.15 9.25 15.39
CA GLY A 26 0.09 9.08 14.40
C GLY A 26 -0.05 10.23 13.41
N ALA A 27 0.19 11.49 13.83
CA ALA A 27 0.11 12.66 12.96
C ALA A 27 1.21 12.64 11.88
N ASP A 28 2.44 12.25 12.23
CA ASP A 28 3.56 12.16 11.27
C ASP A 28 3.33 11.04 10.26
N VAL A 29 2.83 9.89 10.75
CA VAL A 29 2.46 8.74 9.91
C VAL A 29 1.35 9.10 8.93
N LEU A 30 0.30 9.81 9.39
CA LEU A 30 -0.75 10.31 8.50
C LEU A 30 -0.19 11.26 7.43
N ALA A 31 0.70 12.17 7.82
CA ALA A 31 1.32 13.10 6.86
C ALA A 31 2.11 12.34 5.78
N ASN A 32 2.85 11.30 6.16
CA ASN A 32 3.60 10.46 5.23
C ASN A 32 2.70 9.60 4.35
N ALA A 33 1.65 8.99 4.91
CA ALA A 33 0.64 8.27 4.13
C ALA A 33 -0.05 9.16 3.09
N LEU A 34 -0.33 10.43 3.45
CA LEU A 34 -0.89 11.41 2.52
C LEU A 34 0.11 11.79 1.41
N ARG A 35 1.40 11.97 1.74
CA ARG A 35 2.47 12.20 0.74
C ARG A 35 2.55 11.05 -0.27
N LEU A 36 2.54 9.82 0.22
CA LEU A 36 2.53 8.62 -0.63
C LEU A 36 1.31 8.59 -1.54
N ALA A 37 0.11 8.83 -1.00
CA ALA A 37 -1.13 8.84 -1.79
C ALA A 37 -1.15 9.93 -2.86
N GLN A 38 -0.66 11.13 -2.55
CA GLN A 38 -0.54 12.23 -3.51
C GLN A 38 0.46 11.91 -4.63
N ALA A 39 1.63 11.36 -4.28
CA ALA A 39 2.63 10.95 -5.26
C ALA A 39 2.12 9.78 -6.11
N ALA A 40 1.49 8.78 -5.52
CA ALA A 40 0.87 7.66 -6.23
C ALA A 40 -0.14 8.15 -7.27
N ARG A 41 -0.99 9.13 -6.93
CA ARG A 41 -1.93 9.76 -7.88
C ARG A 41 -1.20 10.45 -9.04
N LEU A 42 -0.11 11.19 -8.77
CA LEU A 42 0.71 11.84 -9.80
C LEU A 42 1.35 10.82 -10.74
N MET A 43 1.88 9.74 -10.18
CA MET A 43 2.59 8.67 -10.89
C MET A 43 1.66 7.61 -11.49
N ARG A 44 0.32 7.76 -11.29
CA ARG A 44 -0.70 6.78 -11.72
C ARG A 44 -0.50 5.39 -11.10
N VAL A 45 0.04 5.33 -9.90
CA VAL A 45 0.10 4.12 -9.08
C VAL A 45 -1.29 3.89 -8.48
N PRO A 46 -1.88 2.70 -8.65
CA PRO A 46 -3.16 2.35 -8.03
C PRO A 46 -3.08 2.41 -6.50
N ILE A 47 -4.17 2.85 -5.87
CA ILE A 47 -4.27 2.97 -4.41
C ILE A 47 -5.44 2.12 -3.94
N THR A 48 -5.17 1.22 -3.00
CA THR A 48 -6.18 0.46 -2.26
C THR A 48 -6.17 0.91 -0.80
N VAL A 49 -7.35 1.11 -0.22
CA VAL A 49 -7.52 1.46 1.19
C VAL A 49 -8.30 0.37 1.89
N THR A 50 -7.89 -0.02 3.09
CA THR A 50 -8.64 -0.98 3.91
C THR A 50 -9.28 -0.32 5.13
N GLU A 51 -10.40 -0.88 5.60
CA GLU A 51 -11.06 -0.48 6.84
C GLU A 51 -11.37 -1.70 7.69
N GLN A 52 -10.79 -1.77 8.89
CA GLN A 52 -11.08 -2.79 9.90
C GLN A 52 -12.36 -2.43 10.64
N TYR A 53 -13.40 -3.28 10.57
CA TYR A 53 -14.62 -3.13 11.38
C TYR A 53 -15.06 -1.65 11.50
N PRO A 54 -15.47 -0.97 10.42
CA PRO A 54 -15.71 0.48 10.43
C PRO A 54 -16.82 0.92 11.40
N GLN A 55 -17.78 0.05 11.73
CA GLN A 55 -18.80 0.32 12.75
C GLN A 55 -18.17 0.55 14.15
N GLY A 56 -17.06 -0.12 14.45
CA GLY A 56 -16.29 0.04 15.68
C GLY A 56 -15.23 1.13 15.61
N LEU A 57 -14.35 1.07 14.60
CA LEU A 57 -13.16 1.93 14.48
C LEU A 57 -13.38 3.21 13.66
N GLY A 58 -14.58 3.40 13.13
CA GLY A 58 -14.87 4.53 12.23
C GLY A 58 -14.34 4.29 10.82
N HIS A 59 -14.60 5.23 9.93
CA HIS A 59 -14.11 5.19 8.56
C HIS A 59 -12.68 5.77 8.46
N THR A 60 -12.07 5.60 7.30
CA THR A 60 -10.82 6.25 6.92
C THR A 60 -10.87 7.74 7.28
N VAL A 61 -9.75 8.28 7.74
CA VAL A 61 -9.65 9.68 8.15
C VAL A 61 -9.99 10.64 6.99
N PRO A 62 -10.55 11.84 7.27
CA PRO A 62 -10.99 12.78 6.23
C PRO A 62 -9.88 13.15 5.23
N GLU A 63 -8.64 13.25 5.68
CA GLU A 63 -7.47 13.60 4.85
C GLU A 63 -7.21 12.60 3.73
N LEU A 64 -7.62 11.35 3.92
CA LEU A 64 -7.45 10.26 2.96
C LEU A 64 -8.77 9.85 2.26
N ALA A 65 -9.89 10.52 2.56
CA ALA A 65 -11.22 10.14 2.05
C ALA A 65 -11.29 10.12 0.51
N ASP A 66 -10.59 11.00 -0.18
CA ASP A 66 -10.54 11.04 -1.64
C ASP A 66 -9.89 9.80 -2.29
N TYR A 67 -9.13 9.04 -1.51
CA TYR A 67 -8.46 7.80 -1.91
C TYR A 67 -9.23 6.55 -1.47
N ALA A 68 -10.19 6.70 -0.54
CA ALA A 68 -10.98 5.64 0.09
C ALA A 68 -12.44 5.60 -0.40
N ARG A 69 -12.67 5.79 -1.70
CA ARG A 69 -14.05 5.81 -2.26
C ARG A 69 -14.74 4.46 -2.13
N GLU A 70 -14.00 3.39 -2.33
CA GLU A 70 -14.45 1.99 -2.21
C GLU A 70 -13.42 1.21 -1.38
N PRO A 71 -13.37 1.42 -0.05
CA PRO A 71 -12.40 0.74 0.80
C PRO A 71 -12.72 -0.75 0.90
N LEU A 72 -11.68 -1.57 0.98
CA LEU A 72 -11.83 -2.98 1.33
C LEU A 72 -12.16 -3.09 2.82
N VAL A 73 -13.41 -3.38 3.13
CA VAL A 73 -13.86 -3.60 4.51
C VAL A 73 -13.52 -5.02 4.92
N LYS A 74 -12.88 -5.18 6.09
CA LYS A 74 -12.44 -6.47 6.60
C LYS A 74 -12.79 -6.68 8.07
N MET A 75 -12.89 -7.94 8.45
CA MET A 75 -13.06 -8.39 9.83
C MET A 75 -11.82 -9.12 10.34
N ALA A 76 -11.10 -9.84 9.50
CA ALA A 76 -9.79 -10.39 9.81
C ALA A 76 -8.76 -9.26 10.02
N PHE A 77 -7.72 -9.52 10.81
CA PHE A 77 -6.61 -8.55 10.94
C PHE A 77 -5.80 -8.49 9.65
N SER A 78 -5.53 -9.62 9.03
CA SER A 78 -4.93 -9.69 7.69
C SER A 78 -5.96 -9.28 6.63
N ALA A 79 -5.61 -8.31 5.80
CA ALA A 79 -6.41 -7.96 4.62
C ALA A 79 -6.27 -9.00 3.49
N ALA A 80 -5.16 -9.77 3.50
CA ALA A 80 -4.94 -10.84 2.54
C ALA A 80 -6.05 -11.91 2.62
N ASP A 81 -6.52 -12.21 3.86
CA ASP A 81 -7.56 -13.20 4.10
C ASP A 81 -8.97 -12.71 3.73
N ASP A 82 -9.17 -11.39 3.59
CA ASP A 82 -10.46 -10.76 3.30
C ASP A 82 -10.51 -10.15 1.87
N GLY A 83 -9.75 -10.72 0.91
CA GLY A 83 -9.89 -10.43 -0.52
C GLY A 83 -8.89 -9.42 -1.10
N LEU A 84 -7.88 -8.98 -0.33
CA LEU A 84 -6.89 -8.04 -0.86
C LEU A 84 -6.05 -8.65 -1.98
N ILE A 85 -5.68 -9.95 -1.89
CA ILE A 85 -4.88 -10.64 -2.91
C ILE A 85 -5.61 -10.61 -4.25
N GLU A 86 -6.89 -10.97 -4.27
CA GLU A 86 -7.71 -10.98 -5.47
C GLU A 86 -7.85 -9.57 -6.07
N LEU A 87 -8.05 -8.56 -5.22
CA LEU A 87 -8.17 -7.16 -5.65
C LEU A 87 -6.86 -6.66 -6.29
N LEU A 88 -5.71 -6.93 -5.66
CA LEU A 88 -4.40 -6.53 -6.18
C LEU A 88 -4.08 -7.24 -7.50
N ASN A 89 -4.45 -8.50 -7.64
CA ASN A 89 -4.30 -9.25 -8.88
C ASN A 89 -5.23 -8.72 -9.99
N ASP A 90 -6.47 -8.35 -9.68
CA ASP A 90 -7.40 -7.76 -10.67
C ASP A 90 -6.90 -6.38 -11.15
N ILE A 91 -6.38 -5.56 -10.25
CA ILE A 91 -5.79 -4.26 -10.56
C ILE A 91 -4.52 -4.40 -11.40
N GLY A 92 -3.62 -5.32 -11.02
CA GLY A 92 -2.32 -5.52 -11.67
C GLY A 92 -2.39 -6.29 -12.98
N THR A 93 -3.49 -6.99 -13.26
CA THR A 93 -3.62 -7.79 -14.47
C THR A 93 -4.27 -6.99 -15.61
N PRO A 94 -3.60 -6.83 -16.76
CA PRO A 94 -4.16 -6.09 -17.89
C PRO A 94 -5.50 -6.68 -18.37
N LYS A 95 -6.50 -5.83 -18.63
CA LYS A 95 -7.78 -6.27 -19.17
C LYS A 95 -7.61 -6.84 -20.59
N ALA A 96 -8.35 -7.93 -20.92
CA ALA A 96 -8.28 -8.56 -22.25
C ALA A 96 -8.56 -7.55 -23.36
N SER A 97 -7.66 -7.46 -24.33
CA SER A 97 -7.98 -6.77 -25.59
C SER A 97 -9.15 -7.49 -26.29
N ASN A 98 -9.93 -6.75 -27.08
CA ASN A 98 -11.06 -7.35 -27.82
C ASN A 98 -10.64 -8.50 -28.73
N ASN A 99 -9.40 -8.50 -29.24
CA ASN A 99 -8.83 -9.58 -30.05
C ASN A 99 -8.53 -10.84 -29.23
N ALA A 100 -8.15 -10.72 -27.97
CA ALA A 100 -7.91 -11.86 -27.09
C ALA A 100 -9.21 -12.55 -26.64
N LYS A 101 -10.34 -11.81 -26.58
CA LYS A 101 -11.67 -12.38 -26.27
C LYS A 101 -12.19 -13.34 -27.35
N SER A 102 -11.74 -13.23 -28.59
CA SER A 102 -12.13 -14.10 -29.71
C SER A 102 -11.24 -15.35 -29.85
N MET A 103 -10.14 -15.44 -29.07
CA MET A 103 -9.22 -16.58 -29.11
C MET A 103 -9.72 -17.70 -28.19
N PRO A 104 -9.68 -18.98 -28.62
CA PRO A 104 -10.02 -20.12 -27.78
C PRO A 104 -9.24 -20.12 -26.48
N LYS A 105 -9.89 -20.46 -25.33
CA LYS A 105 -9.30 -20.37 -23.98
C LYS A 105 -7.96 -21.13 -23.85
N HIS A 106 -7.80 -22.25 -24.53
CA HIS A 106 -6.57 -23.07 -24.50
C HIS A 106 -5.36 -22.46 -25.23
N LEU A 107 -5.59 -21.41 -26.04
CA LEU A 107 -4.55 -20.65 -26.74
C LEU A 107 -4.22 -19.31 -26.08
N GLN A 108 -5.01 -18.90 -25.08
CA GLN A 108 -4.74 -17.68 -24.32
C GLN A 108 -3.59 -17.95 -23.36
N LYS A 109 -2.53 -17.11 -23.43
CA LYS A 109 -1.47 -17.14 -22.42
C LYS A 109 -2.03 -16.71 -21.07
N PRO A 110 -1.61 -17.33 -19.96
CA PRO A 110 -1.88 -16.80 -18.62
C PRO A 110 -1.44 -15.33 -18.58
N ARG A 111 -2.26 -14.48 -17.97
CA ARG A 111 -1.89 -13.09 -17.76
C ARG A 111 -1.17 -13.01 -16.43
N GLU A 112 0.00 -12.45 -16.46
CA GLU A 112 0.79 -12.18 -15.28
C GLU A 112 0.39 -10.81 -14.71
N ASN A 113 0.49 -10.68 -13.39
CA ASN A 113 0.33 -9.40 -12.73
C ASN A 113 1.54 -8.52 -13.09
N GLU A 114 1.30 -7.39 -13.76
CA GLU A 114 2.34 -6.43 -14.15
C GLU A 114 2.70 -5.48 -13.00
N ARG A 115 2.02 -5.58 -11.85
CA ARG A 115 2.21 -4.73 -10.65
C ARG A 115 2.45 -5.56 -9.39
N PRO A 116 3.54 -6.35 -9.36
CA PRO A 116 3.83 -7.22 -8.22
C PRO A 116 4.40 -6.49 -7.00
N GLU A 117 4.84 -5.23 -7.12
CA GLU A 117 5.43 -4.46 -6.03
C GLU A 117 4.35 -3.79 -5.19
N ILE A 118 4.20 -4.22 -3.93
CA ILE A 118 3.18 -3.70 -3.03
C ILE A 118 3.81 -2.79 -1.98
N ILE A 119 3.44 -1.51 -2.00
CA ILE A 119 3.89 -0.51 -1.05
C ILE A 119 2.88 -0.41 0.07
N ILE A 120 3.29 -0.70 1.30
CA ILE A 120 2.41 -0.76 2.48
C ILE A 120 2.65 0.42 3.40
N ALA A 121 1.58 1.13 3.73
CA ALA A 121 1.53 2.13 4.81
C ALA A 121 0.29 1.91 5.68
N GLY A 122 0.33 2.28 6.96
CA GLY A 122 -0.86 2.22 7.83
C GLY A 122 -0.62 1.67 9.23
N MET A 123 -1.66 1.08 9.83
CA MET A 123 -1.66 0.68 11.24
C MET A 123 -2.56 -0.53 11.53
N GLU A 124 -2.31 -1.30 12.61
CA GLU A 124 -1.13 -1.21 13.47
C GLU A 124 0.00 -2.07 12.88
N ALA A 125 1.22 -1.57 12.92
CA ALA A 125 2.39 -2.26 12.34
C ALA A 125 2.54 -3.71 12.81
N HIS A 126 2.26 -4.00 14.10
CA HIS A 126 2.40 -5.32 14.73
C HIS A 126 1.14 -6.20 14.65
N VAL A 127 0.05 -5.71 14.05
CA VAL A 127 -1.21 -6.46 13.91
C VAL A 127 -1.62 -6.52 12.44
N CYS A 128 -2.42 -5.56 11.97
CA CYS A 128 -2.99 -5.60 10.62
C CYS A 128 -1.92 -5.50 9.53
N VAL A 129 -0.93 -4.60 9.69
CA VAL A 129 0.18 -4.47 8.73
C VAL A 129 0.99 -5.76 8.69
N LEU A 130 1.49 -6.23 9.85
CA LEU A 130 2.29 -7.45 9.93
C LEU A 130 1.60 -8.65 9.27
N GLN A 131 0.35 -8.93 9.66
CA GLN A 131 -0.37 -10.11 9.17
C GLN A 131 -0.71 -9.99 7.69
N THR A 132 -1.05 -8.78 7.22
CA THR A 132 -1.29 -8.55 5.78
C THR A 132 -0.01 -8.75 4.97
N VAL A 133 1.11 -8.17 5.41
CA VAL A 133 2.41 -8.34 4.73
C VAL A 133 2.80 -9.81 4.63
N MET A 134 2.69 -10.56 5.73
CA MET A 134 2.99 -12.00 5.73
C MET A 134 2.15 -12.77 4.72
N GLY A 135 0.85 -12.45 4.59
CA GLY A 135 -0.03 -13.08 3.62
C GLY A 135 0.25 -12.67 2.17
N LEU A 136 0.78 -11.46 1.95
CA LEU A 136 1.08 -10.97 0.60
C LEU A 136 2.42 -11.48 0.05
N MET A 137 3.41 -11.75 0.92
CA MET A 137 4.79 -12.09 0.51
C MET A 137 4.91 -13.41 -0.26
N GLU A 138 3.88 -14.25 -0.25
CA GLU A 138 3.85 -15.47 -1.07
C GLU A 138 3.70 -15.16 -2.56
N ASP A 139 3.02 -14.06 -2.90
CA ASP A 139 2.64 -13.73 -4.29
C ASP A 139 3.24 -12.40 -4.78
N PHE A 140 3.74 -11.54 -3.87
CA PHE A 140 4.14 -10.16 -4.17
C PHE A 140 5.47 -9.76 -3.53
N ASP A 141 6.15 -8.80 -4.15
CA ASP A 141 7.30 -8.10 -3.58
C ASP A 141 6.82 -6.97 -2.66
N VAL A 142 6.95 -7.15 -1.34
CA VAL A 142 6.33 -6.23 -0.38
C VAL A 142 7.34 -5.27 0.23
N HIS A 143 7.01 -3.97 0.15
CA HIS A 143 7.79 -2.86 0.69
C HIS A 143 7.00 -2.16 1.80
N VAL A 144 7.49 -2.22 3.04
CA VAL A 144 6.85 -1.60 4.20
C VAL A 144 7.46 -0.23 4.46
N VAL A 145 6.63 0.82 4.38
CA VAL A 145 7.09 2.21 4.58
C VAL A 145 7.11 2.52 6.07
N THR A 146 8.30 2.47 6.68
CA THR A 146 8.48 2.48 8.13
C THR A 146 8.09 3.81 8.79
N ASP A 147 8.25 4.93 8.11
CA ASP A 147 7.81 6.26 8.58
C ASP A 147 6.36 6.60 8.23
N ALA A 148 5.67 5.69 7.51
CA ALA A 148 4.24 5.75 7.22
C ALA A 148 3.45 4.58 7.85
N CYS A 149 4.10 3.78 8.72
CA CYS A 149 3.48 2.74 9.54
C CYS A 149 3.69 3.03 11.03
N THR A 150 2.75 2.63 11.88
CA THR A 150 2.89 2.79 13.33
C THR A 150 2.05 1.79 14.12
N SER A 151 2.26 1.78 15.44
CA SER A 151 1.50 1.04 16.44
C SER A 151 1.18 1.93 17.64
N ARG A 152 0.37 1.47 18.59
CA ARG A 152 0.06 2.20 19.83
C ARG A 152 1.30 2.52 20.68
N THR A 153 2.33 1.68 20.58
CA THR A 153 3.62 1.89 21.27
C THR A 153 4.77 1.74 20.29
N GLU A 154 5.84 2.50 20.52
CA GLU A 154 7.09 2.41 19.77
C GLU A 154 7.65 0.97 19.80
N ARG A 155 7.67 0.34 20.97
CA ARG A 155 8.15 -1.04 21.14
C ARG A 155 7.43 -2.03 20.22
N ASN A 156 6.11 -1.94 20.10
CA ASN A 156 5.34 -2.84 19.24
C ASN A 156 5.62 -2.57 17.76
N ARG A 157 5.79 -1.30 17.39
CA ARG A 157 6.17 -0.89 16.05
C ARG A 157 7.53 -1.47 15.66
N ASP A 158 8.54 -1.26 16.50
CA ASP A 158 9.92 -1.69 16.23
C ASP A 158 10.05 -3.22 16.18
N ALA A 159 9.40 -3.93 17.11
CA ALA A 159 9.35 -5.39 17.07
C ALA A 159 8.67 -5.93 15.79
N ALA A 160 7.68 -5.22 15.25
CA ALA A 160 7.06 -5.58 13.98
C ALA A 160 8.04 -5.39 12.81
N TYR A 161 8.79 -4.29 12.78
CA TYR A 161 9.78 -4.05 11.72
C TYR A 161 10.92 -5.07 11.74
N ASP A 162 11.45 -5.38 12.93
CA ASP A 162 12.48 -6.41 13.08
C ASP A 162 11.99 -7.76 12.54
N ARG A 163 10.74 -8.13 12.87
CA ARG A 163 10.16 -9.38 12.39
C ARG A 163 9.93 -9.36 10.88
N LEU A 164 9.35 -8.29 10.33
CA LEU A 164 9.09 -8.17 8.89
C LEU A 164 10.39 -8.23 8.08
N ALA A 165 11.45 -7.56 8.55
CA ALA A 165 12.77 -7.63 7.92
C ALA A 165 13.37 -9.05 7.97
N ALA A 166 13.21 -9.75 9.10
CA ALA A 166 13.70 -11.13 9.24
C ALA A 166 12.99 -12.11 8.31
N GLU A 167 11.72 -11.87 8.00
CA GLU A 167 10.92 -12.69 7.05
C GLU A 167 11.17 -12.28 5.59
N GLY A 168 11.91 -11.20 5.32
CA GLY A 168 12.32 -10.80 3.98
C GLY A 168 11.50 -9.65 3.36
N ALA A 169 10.61 -9.00 4.10
CA ALA A 169 9.96 -7.78 3.64
C ALA A 169 10.98 -6.64 3.48
N SER A 170 10.86 -5.86 2.43
CA SER A 170 11.70 -4.69 2.22
C SER A 170 11.24 -3.53 3.10
N LEU A 171 12.11 -3.02 3.97
CA LEU A 171 11.82 -1.84 4.79
C LEU A 171 12.36 -0.60 4.10
N VAL A 172 11.47 0.36 3.83
CA VAL A 172 11.77 1.61 3.13
C VAL A 172 11.20 2.81 3.89
N THR A 173 11.53 4.02 3.47
CA THR A 173 10.91 5.25 3.95
C THR A 173 10.07 5.90 2.86
N THR A 174 9.20 6.83 3.23
CA THR A 174 8.42 7.63 2.28
C THR A 174 9.31 8.28 1.22
N GLU A 175 10.42 8.92 1.63
CA GLU A 175 11.32 9.57 0.67
C GLU A 175 12.01 8.57 -0.26
N MET A 176 12.40 7.38 0.20
CA MET A 176 12.95 6.34 -0.66
C MET A 176 11.96 5.99 -1.78
N VAL A 177 10.72 5.67 -1.44
CA VAL A 177 9.68 5.34 -2.42
C VAL A 177 9.48 6.48 -3.42
N LEU A 178 9.36 7.72 -2.95
CA LEU A 178 9.11 8.87 -3.81
C LEU A 178 10.25 9.14 -4.78
N PHE A 179 11.51 9.02 -4.34
CA PHE A 179 12.67 9.24 -5.21
C PHE A 179 12.95 8.05 -6.13
N GLU A 180 12.65 6.84 -5.71
CA GLU A 180 12.71 5.66 -6.56
C GLU A 180 11.68 5.76 -7.70
N TRP A 181 10.44 6.15 -7.42
CA TRP A 181 9.42 6.40 -8.44
C TRP A 181 9.80 7.53 -9.41
N LEU A 182 10.57 8.53 -8.98
CA LEU A 182 11.02 9.63 -9.85
C LEU A 182 12.22 9.24 -10.72
N HIS A 183 13.06 8.34 -10.28
CA HIS A 183 14.34 7.95 -10.92
C HIS A 183 15.38 9.07 -11.05
N ASN A 184 14.98 10.27 -11.48
CA ASN A 184 15.90 11.37 -11.75
C ASN A 184 15.22 12.73 -11.56
N ALA A 185 16.05 13.79 -11.53
CA ALA A 185 15.59 15.16 -11.33
C ALA A 185 14.94 15.80 -12.57
N GLU A 186 15.02 15.17 -13.75
CA GLU A 186 14.40 15.64 -14.99
C GLU A 186 12.97 15.10 -15.16
N HIS A 187 12.51 14.22 -14.26
CA HIS A 187 11.16 13.67 -14.28
C HIS A 187 10.10 14.77 -14.26
N GLU A 188 9.07 14.67 -15.10
CA GLU A 188 8.01 15.68 -15.24
C GLU A 188 7.34 16.07 -13.91
N HIS A 189 7.20 15.11 -12.98
CA HIS A 189 6.60 15.32 -11.66
C HIS A 189 7.61 15.67 -10.57
N PHE A 190 8.93 15.79 -10.85
CA PHE A 190 9.96 16.03 -9.84
C PHE A 190 9.62 17.22 -8.92
N LYS A 191 9.29 18.39 -9.51
CA LYS A 191 8.96 19.59 -8.72
C LYS A 191 7.70 19.44 -7.88
N ALA A 192 6.71 18.68 -8.36
CA ALA A 192 5.47 18.43 -7.63
C ALA A 192 5.73 17.52 -6.42
N VAL A 193 6.45 16.40 -6.62
CA VAL A 193 6.81 15.47 -5.54
C VAL A 193 7.74 16.13 -4.52
N GLN A 194 8.75 16.91 -4.96
CA GLN A 194 9.65 17.63 -4.06
C GLN A 194 8.91 18.58 -3.10
N ARG A 195 7.76 19.16 -3.51
CA ARG A 195 6.94 20.00 -2.62
C ARG A 195 6.22 19.22 -1.54
N LEU A 196 5.99 17.92 -1.73
CA LEU A 196 5.31 17.09 -0.74
C LEU A 196 6.20 16.81 0.49
N ILE A 197 7.53 16.84 0.31
CA ILE A 197 8.52 16.50 1.34
C ILE A 197 9.23 17.71 1.96
N LYS A 198 8.88 18.90 1.51
CA LYS A 198 9.33 20.18 2.12
C LYS A 198 8.32 20.69 3.12
#